data_b9861cf9bdd384451f03645b2e3da529
#
_entry.id   b9861cf9bdd384451f03645b2e3da529
#
_cell.length_a   1.000
_cell.length_b   1.000
_cell.length_c   1.000
_cell.angle_alpha   90.00
_cell.angle_beta   90.00
_cell.angle_gamma   90.00
#
_symmetry.space_group_name_H-M   'P 1'
#
loop_
_entity.id
_entity.type
_entity.pdbx_description
1 polymer ?
#
loop_
_entity_poly.entity_id
_entity_poly.type
_entity_poly.pdbx_seq_one_letter_code
_entity_poly.pdbx_strand_id
1 'polypeptide(L)'
;MLLPILAQNFGLGYAQIGLIRTMNSVAMWLLEIPAGILSEHFGERRLILLGLTGAGVGYCALSLAGGYYGVLLALFVAGCGAAFQHSLCSSLISRSYGEPERRIALGSYNASGDTGKLAFTLVASLLLGIGVGWQSISLGFGLLAAAAAVAIWILLRTIRSGVSPVIKSKFAAGNSGWGIQDQIGFGTLAAIVFLDISVQSGFLVFIAFVMIEKQVPTGLAAFAVAATLSGGVCGKFAGGYLAARIGVIRSLFFFELFTAAGIMLVFFVPGNTSFFLLPLVGVVLQGSSSITYGTVGNFVHDQRQSRGFATIYTIANAASVAGPVLFGLVGDSLGIKVTMTVMAVLTLVPLPLCFPLRSALRRNAIPS
;
A
#
# COMPACT_ATOMS: atom_id res chain seq x y z
N MET A 1 -12.20 4.91 10.84
CA MET A 1 -13.56 4.55 11.21
C MET A 1 -13.79 4.57 12.72
N LEU A 2 -13.01 3.83 13.53
CA LEU A 2 -13.15 3.87 15.00
C LEU A 2 -12.72 5.20 15.64
N LEU A 3 -11.97 6.05 14.96
CA LEU A 3 -11.41 7.28 15.51
C LEU A 3 -12.44 8.23 16.15
N PRO A 4 -13.60 8.52 15.53
CA PRO A 4 -14.60 9.38 16.15
C PRO A 4 -15.16 8.79 17.44
N ILE A 5 -15.33 7.48 17.49
CA ILE A 5 -15.84 6.77 18.68
C ILE A 5 -14.80 6.80 19.80
N LEU A 6 -13.53 6.54 19.49
CA LEU A 6 -12.43 6.65 20.44
C LEU A 6 -12.27 8.08 20.96
N ALA A 7 -12.44 9.07 20.08
CA ALA A 7 -12.43 10.48 20.45
C ALA A 7 -13.49 10.82 21.49
N GLN A 8 -14.72 10.36 21.26
CA GLN A 8 -15.83 10.58 22.18
C GLN A 8 -15.66 9.81 23.49
N ASN A 9 -15.26 8.54 23.44
CA ASN A 9 -15.14 7.70 24.63
C ASN A 9 -13.99 8.14 25.57
N PHE A 10 -12.93 8.70 25.02
CA PHE A 10 -11.75 9.08 25.81
C PHE A 10 -11.54 10.60 25.89
N GLY A 11 -12.43 11.41 25.36
CA GLY A 11 -12.31 12.87 25.41
C GLY A 11 -11.08 13.41 24.67
N LEU A 12 -10.71 12.84 23.51
CA LEU A 12 -9.46 13.12 22.83
C LEU A 12 -9.54 14.38 21.94
N GLY A 13 -8.49 15.18 21.99
CA GLY A 13 -8.28 16.28 21.06
C GLY A 13 -7.80 15.83 19.69
N TYR A 14 -7.88 16.73 18.68
CA TYR A 14 -7.51 16.43 17.28
C TYR A 14 -6.08 15.93 17.13
N ALA A 15 -5.12 16.47 17.86
CA ALA A 15 -3.72 16.03 17.83
C ALA A 15 -3.56 14.57 18.31
N GLN A 16 -4.29 14.20 19.37
CA GLN A 16 -4.27 12.83 19.91
C GLN A 16 -4.91 11.83 18.93
N ILE A 17 -5.99 12.24 18.26
CA ILE A 17 -6.63 11.44 17.21
C ILE A 17 -5.67 11.25 16.01
N GLY A 18 -4.97 12.32 15.62
CA GLY A 18 -3.94 12.26 14.59
C GLY A 18 -2.83 11.27 14.94
N LEU A 19 -2.36 11.28 16.19
CA LEU A 19 -1.35 10.35 16.68
C LEU A 19 -1.84 8.90 16.68
N ILE A 20 -3.07 8.64 17.13
CA ILE A 20 -3.69 7.30 17.04
C ILE A 20 -3.70 6.80 15.59
N ARG A 21 -4.11 7.66 14.65
CA ARG A 21 -4.17 7.30 13.22
C ARG A 21 -2.80 6.93 12.66
N THR A 22 -1.76 7.66 13.03
CA THR A 22 -0.42 7.48 12.47
C THR A 22 0.39 6.38 13.17
N MET A 23 0.04 5.99 14.38
CA MET A 23 0.83 5.08 15.21
C MET A 23 1.10 3.73 14.54
N ASN A 24 0.08 3.14 13.92
CA ASN A 24 0.22 1.90 13.15
C ASN A 24 1.20 2.07 11.97
N SER A 25 1.07 3.17 11.23
CA SER A 25 1.95 3.46 10.08
C SER A 25 3.39 3.75 10.49
N VAL A 26 3.59 4.41 11.63
CA VAL A 26 4.93 4.65 12.20
C VAL A 26 5.60 3.34 12.57
N ALA A 27 4.87 2.43 13.23
CA ALA A 27 5.39 1.11 13.58
C ALA A 27 5.76 0.29 12.33
N MET A 28 4.91 0.31 11.30
CA MET A 28 5.20 -0.33 10.01
C MET A 28 6.46 0.26 9.38
N TRP A 29 6.54 1.58 9.28
CA TRP A 29 7.69 2.27 8.67
C TRP A 29 9.01 1.94 9.37
N LEU A 30 9.02 1.92 10.70
CA LEU A 30 10.20 1.59 11.49
C LEU A 30 10.67 0.15 11.32
N LEU A 31 9.75 -0.80 11.17
CA LEU A 31 10.06 -2.22 11.17
C LEU A 31 10.12 -2.87 9.79
N GLU A 32 9.72 -2.19 8.71
CA GLU A 32 9.65 -2.80 7.38
C GLU A 32 11.03 -3.23 6.86
N ILE A 33 12.05 -2.37 6.98
CA ILE A 33 13.43 -2.71 6.62
C ILE A 33 14.01 -3.80 7.56
N PRO A 34 13.92 -3.67 8.90
CA PRO A 34 14.28 -4.76 9.81
C PRO A 34 13.60 -6.10 9.47
N ALA A 35 12.31 -6.09 9.14
CA ALA A 35 11.58 -7.29 8.75
C ALA A 35 12.18 -7.96 7.49
N GLY A 36 12.54 -7.16 6.48
CA GLY A 36 13.22 -7.63 5.28
C GLY A 36 14.56 -8.29 5.59
N ILE A 37 15.35 -7.71 6.49
CA ILE A 37 16.65 -8.26 6.92
C ILE A 37 16.48 -9.53 7.75
N LEU A 38 15.56 -9.52 8.73
CA LEU A 38 15.28 -10.69 9.56
C LEU A 38 14.81 -11.90 8.74
N SER A 39 14.11 -11.65 7.63
CA SER A 39 13.58 -12.71 6.80
C SER A 39 14.67 -13.57 6.16
N GLU A 40 15.85 -13.03 5.95
CA GLU A 40 17.00 -13.76 5.41
C GLU A 40 17.52 -14.82 6.41
N HIS A 41 17.39 -14.55 7.71
CA HIS A 41 17.85 -15.44 8.78
C HIS A 41 16.78 -16.44 9.23
N PHE A 42 15.55 -15.95 9.43
CA PHE A 42 14.44 -16.73 10.00
C PHE A 42 13.51 -17.33 8.94
N GLY A 43 13.60 -16.85 7.69
CA GLY A 43 12.74 -17.23 6.58
C GLY A 43 11.40 -16.46 6.56
N GLU A 44 10.97 -16.08 5.36
CA GLU A 44 9.78 -15.25 5.14
C GLU A 44 8.51 -15.87 5.73
N ARG A 45 8.31 -17.19 5.54
CA ARG A 45 7.10 -17.88 6.01
C ARG A 45 6.88 -17.78 7.52
N ARG A 46 7.95 -17.91 8.32
CA ARG A 46 7.87 -17.82 9.78
C ARG A 46 7.56 -16.39 10.21
N LEU A 47 8.18 -15.41 9.57
CA LEU A 47 7.98 -14.01 9.91
C LEU A 47 6.62 -13.49 9.47
N ILE A 48 6.06 -13.96 8.35
CA ILE A 48 4.68 -13.66 7.93
C ILE A 48 3.69 -14.15 9.00
N LEU A 49 3.87 -15.38 9.49
CA LEU A 49 3.03 -15.93 10.56
C LEU A 49 3.18 -15.14 11.86
N LEU A 50 4.41 -14.82 12.26
CA LEU A 50 4.69 -13.99 13.42
C LEU A 50 4.02 -12.62 13.31
N GLY A 51 4.17 -11.98 12.14
CA GLY A 51 3.55 -10.69 11.85
C GLY A 51 2.03 -10.72 11.94
N LEU A 52 1.40 -11.73 11.36
CA LEU A 52 -0.06 -11.86 11.40
C LEU A 52 -0.55 -12.12 12.83
N THR A 53 0.15 -12.96 13.58
CA THR A 53 -0.15 -13.20 15.01
C THR A 53 0.06 -11.92 15.82
N GLY A 54 1.16 -11.18 15.58
CA GLY A 54 1.44 -9.91 16.25
C GLY A 54 0.38 -8.85 15.97
N ALA A 55 -0.08 -8.75 14.72
CA ALA A 55 -1.20 -7.87 14.37
C ALA A 55 -2.49 -8.29 15.10
N GLY A 56 -2.79 -9.58 15.15
CA GLY A 56 -3.92 -10.12 15.90
C GLY A 56 -3.85 -9.80 17.39
N VAL A 57 -2.69 -9.97 18.01
CA VAL A 57 -2.44 -9.60 19.42
C VAL A 57 -2.68 -8.10 19.63
N GLY A 58 -2.20 -7.25 18.72
CA GLY A 58 -2.44 -5.81 18.78
C GLY A 58 -3.93 -5.45 18.74
N TYR A 59 -4.73 -6.08 17.87
CA TYR A 59 -6.18 -5.85 17.83
C TYR A 59 -6.91 -6.43 19.05
N CYS A 60 -6.47 -7.57 19.59
CA CYS A 60 -6.98 -8.09 20.87
C CYS A 60 -6.64 -7.14 22.03
N ALA A 61 -5.42 -6.60 22.08
CA ALA A 61 -5.01 -5.61 23.07
C ALA A 61 -5.81 -4.30 22.93
N LEU A 62 -6.15 -3.91 21.70
CA LEU A 62 -6.99 -2.74 21.44
C LEU A 62 -8.36 -2.90 22.09
N SER A 63 -8.95 -4.09 22.07
CA SER A 63 -10.25 -4.35 22.71
C SER A 63 -10.24 -4.16 24.25
N LEU A 64 -9.07 -4.27 24.86
CA LEU A 64 -8.85 -4.11 26.30
C LEU A 64 -8.35 -2.71 26.67
N ALA A 65 -8.17 -1.82 25.69
CA ALA A 65 -7.63 -0.49 25.93
C ALA A 65 -8.57 0.37 26.78
N GLY A 66 -8.18 0.70 27.98
CA GLY A 66 -8.93 1.54 28.91
C GLY A 66 -8.67 3.05 28.77
N GLY A 67 -7.87 3.51 27.79
CA GLY A 67 -7.55 4.90 27.58
C GLY A 67 -6.60 5.15 26.41
N TYR A 68 -6.26 6.41 26.22
CA TYR A 68 -5.45 6.90 25.08
C TYR A 68 -4.13 6.12 24.89
N TYR A 69 -3.34 5.97 25.94
CA TYR A 69 -2.04 5.28 25.85
C TYR A 69 -2.19 3.79 25.55
N GLY A 70 -3.25 3.15 26.08
CA GLY A 70 -3.59 1.76 25.75
C GLY A 70 -3.89 1.58 24.26
N VAL A 71 -4.67 2.49 23.66
CA VAL A 71 -4.96 2.52 22.22
C VAL A 71 -3.68 2.71 21.40
N LEU A 72 -2.82 3.66 21.78
CA LEU A 72 -1.54 3.89 21.09
C LEU A 72 -0.66 2.64 21.10
N LEU A 73 -0.48 2.02 22.26
CA LEU A 73 0.34 0.82 22.42
C LEU A 73 -0.21 -0.35 21.60
N ALA A 74 -1.52 -0.57 21.67
CA ALA A 74 -2.18 -1.64 20.92
C ALA A 74 -2.01 -1.47 19.40
N LEU A 75 -2.19 -0.26 18.89
CA LEU A 75 -2.00 0.05 17.47
C LEU A 75 -0.54 0.00 17.05
N PHE A 76 0.38 0.37 17.92
CA PHE A 76 1.81 0.19 17.67
C PHE A 76 2.16 -1.29 17.52
N VAL A 77 1.69 -2.15 18.44
CA VAL A 77 1.89 -3.62 18.37
C VAL A 77 1.27 -4.19 17.09
N ALA A 78 0.04 -3.76 16.74
CA ALA A 78 -0.60 -4.18 15.49
C ALA A 78 0.21 -3.76 14.27
N GLY A 79 0.75 -2.54 14.26
CA GLY A 79 1.62 -2.01 13.21
C GLY A 79 2.95 -2.77 13.09
N CYS A 80 3.55 -3.12 14.22
CA CYS A 80 4.74 -3.99 14.24
C CYS A 80 4.46 -5.33 13.55
N GLY A 81 3.31 -5.95 13.81
CA GLY A 81 2.89 -7.16 13.12
C GLY A 81 2.66 -6.94 11.64
N ALA A 82 2.01 -5.85 11.26
CA ALA A 82 1.71 -5.51 9.87
C ALA A 82 2.97 -5.26 9.02
N ALA A 83 4.06 -4.76 9.60
CA ALA A 83 5.34 -4.54 8.93
C ALA A 83 5.93 -5.81 8.28
N PHE A 84 5.61 -6.98 8.81
CA PHE A 84 6.07 -8.26 8.26
C PHE A 84 5.22 -8.77 7.08
N GLN A 85 4.13 -8.08 6.72
CA GLN A 85 3.21 -8.59 5.69
C GLN A 85 3.60 -8.15 4.28
N HIS A 86 3.64 -6.84 4.04
CA HIS A 86 3.74 -6.32 2.67
C HIS A 86 5.01 -6.73 1.94
N SER A 87 6.16 -6.45 2.51
CA SER A 87 7.46 -6.74 1.89
C SER A 87 7.73 -8.24 1.77
N LEU A 88 7.41 -9.02 2.81
CA LEU A 88 7.70 -10.45 2.81
C LEU A 88 6.74 -11.25 1.93
N CYS A 89 5.45 -10.91 1.91
CA CYS A 89 4.51 -11.53 0.97
C CYS A 89 4.87 -11.21 -0.47
N SER A 90 5.21 -9.94 -0.77
CA SER A 90 5.63 -9.54 -2.11
C SER A 90 6.93 -10.23 -2.54
N SER A 91 7.89 -10.37 -1.64
CA SER A 91 9.13 -11.13 -1.88
C SER A 91 8.86 -12.60 -2.15
N LEU A 92 8.02 -13.23 -1.33
CA LEU A 92 7.64 -14.64 -1.49
C LEU A 92 6.96 -14.90 -2.84
N ILE A 93 6.01 -14.03 -3.22
CA ILE A 93 5.32 -14.09 -4.51
C ILE A 93 6.33 -13.89 -5.65
N SER A 94 7.20 -12.88 -5.53
CA SER A 94 8.19 -12.57 -6.57
C SER A 94 9.16 -13.74 -6.85
N ARG A 95 9.49 -14.51 -5.82
CA ARG A 95 10.33 -15.71 -5.97
C ARG A 95 9.56 -16.93 -6.46
N SER A 96 8.25 -16.97 -6.26
CA SER A 96 7.41 -18.13 -6.60
C SER A 96 6.96 -18.12 -8.06
N TYR A 97 6.93 -16.97 -8.70
CA TYR A 97 6.47 -16.78 -10.06
C TYR A 97 7.55 -16.14 -10.94
N GLY A 98 7.72 -16.70 -12.17
CA GLY A 98 8.52 -16.08 -13.21
C GLY A 98 7.79 -14.90 -13.87
N GLU A 99 8.47 -14.18 -14.77
CA GLU A 99 7.82 -13.20 -15.64
C GLU A 99 7.14 -13.90 -16.82
N PRO A 100 5.95 -13.47 -17.27
CA PRO A 100 5.18 -12.29 -16.81
C PRO A 100 4.22 -12.54 -15.65
N GLU A 101 4.05 -13.78 -15.18
CA GLU A 101 3.05 -14.21 -14.18
C GLU A 101 3.25 -13.52 -12.83
N ARG A 102 4.50 -13.19 -12.48
CA ARG A 102 4.84 -12.46 -11.26
C ARG A 102 4.08 -11.14 -11.12
N ARG A 103 3.93 -10.39 -12.23
CA ARG A 103 3.20 -9.11 -12.22
C ARG A 103 1.71 -9.29 -11.96
N ILE A 104 1.12 -10.33 -12.55
CA ILE A 104 -0.28 -10.66 -12.33
C ILE A 104 -0.49 -11.11 -10.88
N ALA A 105 0.39 -11.95 -10.36
CA ALA A 105 0.29 -12.45 -8.98
C ALA A 105 0.43 -11.32 -7.95
N LEU A 106 1.38 -10.39 -8.12
CA LEU A 106 1.55 -9.22 -7.26
C LEU A 106 0.39 -8.23 -7.38
N GLY A 107 -0.12 -8.01 -8.60
CA GLY A 107 -1.33 -7.20 -8.82
C GLY A 107 -2.55 -7.78 -8.12
N SER A 108 -2.75 -9.09 -8.22
CA SER A 108 -3.84 -9.80 -7.54
C SER A 108 -3.69 -9.76 -6.02
N TYR A 109 -2.48 -9.92 -5.50
CA TYR A 109 -2.18 -9.79 -4.07
C TYR A 109 -2.54 -8.40 -3.54
N ASN A 110 -2.10 -7.34 -4.24
CA ASN A 110 -2.40 -5.97 -3.85
C ASN A 110 -3.89 -5.65 -3.92
N ALA A 111 -4.59 -6.10 -4.99
CA ALA A 111 -6.03 -5.96 -5.13
C ALA A 111 -6.80 -6.69 -4.02
N SER A 112 -6.39 -7.91 -3.66
CA SER A 112 -6.97 -8.67 -2.55
C SER A 112 -6.78 -7.96 -1.21
N GLY A 113 -5.62 -7.35 -0.98
CA GLY A 113 -5.37 -6.55 0.22
C GLY A 113 -6.30 -5.35 0.35
N ASP A 114 -6.54 -4.62 -0.75
CA ASP A 114 -7.45 -3.48 -0.73
C ASP A 114 -8.93 -3.91 -0.65
N THR A 115 -9.30 -5.02 -1.28
CA THR A 115 -10.62 -5.64 -1.09
C THR A 115 -10.85 -5.97 0.38
N GLY A 116 -9.85 -6.54 1.05
CA GLY A 116 -9.89 -6.81 2.49
C GLY A 116 -10.11 -5.53 3.30
N LYS A 117 -9.38 -4.46 3.03
CA LYS A 117 -9.56 -3.16 3.73
C LYS A 117 -10.99 -2.63 3.58
N LEU A 118 -11.57 -2.70 2.37
CA LEU A 118 -12.95 -2.27 2.12
C LEU A 118 -13.95 -3.15 2.85
N ALA A 119 -13.80 -4.48 2.76
CA ALA A 119 -14.70 -5.43 3.41
C ALA A 119 -14.70 -5.27 4.93
N PHE A 120 -13.51 -5.22 5.57
CA PHE A 120 -13.41 -5.02 7.02
C PHE A 120 -13.95 -3.66 7.46
N THR A 121 -13.76 -2.63 6.65
CA THR A 121 -14.33 -1.31 6.92
C THR A 121 -15.84 -1.34 6.88
N LEU A 122 -16.44 -1.99 5.89
CA LEU A 122 -17.90 -2.15 5.77
C LEU A 122 -18.47 -2.98 6.93
N VAL A 123 -17.84 -4.12 7.23
CA VAL A 123 -18.28 -4.98 8.35
C VAL A 123 -18.24 -4.22 9.67
N ALA A 124 -17.16 -3.50 9.94
CA ALA A 124 -17.07 -2.67 11.15
C ALA A 124 -18.16 -1.58 11.19
N SER A 125 -18.47 -0.93 10.05
CA SER A 125 -19.56 0.05 9.98
C SER A 125 -20.91 -0.54 10.29
N LEU A 126 -21.22 -1.69 9.70
CA LEU A 126 -22.50 -2.36 9.90
C LEU A 126 -22.64 -2.80 11.35
N LEU A 127 -21.61 -3.40 11.95
CA LEU A 127 -21.62 -3.82 13.35
C LEU A 127 -21.79 -2.64 14.31
N LEU A 128 -21.12 -1.52 14.07
CA LEU A 128 -21.31 -0.29 14.83
C LEU A 128 -22.73 0.25 14.67
N GLY A 129 -23.28 0.22 13.46
CA GLY A 129 -24.64 0.68 13.15
C GLY A 129 -25.74 -0.10 13.89
N ILE A 130 -25.51 -1.37 14.20
CA ILE A 130 -26.41 -2.21 14.99
C ILE A 130 -26.08 -2.21 16.49
N GLY A 131 -25.18 -1.32 16.96
CA GLY A 131 -24.87 -1.11 18.36
C GLY A 131 -23.78 -2.02 18.94
N VAL A 132 -23.03 -2.78 18.13
CA VAL A 132 -21.89 -3.56 18.63
C VAL A 132 -20.76 -2.62 19.03
N GLY A 133 -20.27 -2.78 20.27
CA GLY A 133 -19.17 -1.97 20.79
C GLY A 133 -17.86 -2.15 20.00
N TRP A 134 -17.10 -1.08 19.86
CA TRP A 134 -15.81 -1.10 19.16
C TRP A 134 -14.79 -2.08 19.74
N GLN A 135 -14.89 -2.37 21.06
CA GLN A 135 -14.06 -3.37 21.75
C GLN A 135 -14.33 -4.77 21.19
N SER A 136 -15.61 -5.15 21.07
CA SER A 136 -16.01 -6.46 20.52
C SER A 136 -15.59 -6.61 19.06
N ILE A 137 -15.68 -5.53 18.26
CA ILE A 137 -15.25 -5.51 16.86
C ILE A 137 -13.74 -5.71 16.78
N SER A 138 -12.98 -5.00 17.62
CA SER A 138 -11.52 -5.11 17.67
C SER A 138 -11.08 -6.51 18.09
N LEU A 139 -11.74 -7.10 19.09
CA LEU A 139 -11.49 -8.47 19.52
C LEU A 139 -11.78 -9.47 18.40
N GLY A 140 -12.93 -9.32 17.71
CA GLY A 140 -13.31 -10.17 16.59
C GLY A 140 -12.28 -10.15 15.46
N PHE A 141 -11.76 -8.98 15.11
CA PHE A 141 -10.69 -8.86 14.10
C PHE A 141 -9.37 -9.44 14.57
N GLY A 142 -9.02 -9.29 15.85
CA GLY A 142 -7.84 -9.93 16.44
C GLY A 142 -7.93 -11.46 16.40
N LEU A 143 -9.06 -12.04 16.79
CA LEU A 143 -9.29 -13.48 16.72
C LEU A 143 -9.31 -13.99 15.28
N LEU A 144 -9.90 -13.25 14.35
CA LEU A 144 -9.88 -13.59 12.93
C LEU A 144 -8.45 -13.61 12.36
N ALA A 145 -7.59 -12.65 12.76
CA ALA A 145 -6.19 -12.66 12.38
C ALA A 145 -5.45 -13.87 12.95
N ALA A 146 -5.72 -14.26 14.20
CA ALA A 146 -5.18 -15.48 14.79
C ALA A 146 -5.65 -16.75 14.05
N ALA A 147 -6.94 -16.84 13.72
CA ALA A 147 -7.50 -17.95 12.94
C ALA A 147 -6.87 -18.02 11.54
N ALA A 148 -6.69 -16.86 10.87
CA ALA A 148 -6.00 -16.78 9.58
C ALA A 148 -4.54 -17.24 9.70
N ALA A 149 -3.83 -16.87 10.77
CA ALA A 149 -2.46 -17.33 11.01
C ALA A 149 -2.39 -18.85 11.12
N VAL A 150 -3.33 -19.47 11.86
CA VAL A 150 -3.43 -20.93 11.97
C VAL A 150 -3.74 -21.57 10.61
N ALA A 151 -4.70 -21.02 9.87
CA ALA A 151 -5.06 -21.53 8.54
C ALA A 151 -3.86 -21.46 7.57
N ILE A 152 -3.14 -20.32 7.53
CA ILE A 152 -1.94 -20.17 6.70
C ILE A 152 -0.84 -21.14 7.16
N TRP A 153 -0.66 -21.33 8.45
CA TRP A 153 0.33 -22.28 8.97
C TRP A 153 0.02 -23.73 8.53
N ILE A 154 -1.25 -24.14 8.58
CA ILE A 154 -1.68 -25.46 8.09
C ILE A 154 -1.43 -25.56 6.59
N LEU A 155 -1.85 -24.56 5.81
CA LEU A 155 -1.66 -24.54 4.37
C LEU A 155 -0.17 -24.63 3.99
N LEU A 156 0.68 -23.86 4.66
CA LEU A 156 2.11 -23.88 4.41
C LEU A 156 2.79 -25.21 4.81
N ARG A 157 2.19 -25.98 5.72
CA ARG A 157 2.64 -27.34 6.02
C ARG A 157 2.25 -28.34 4.93
N THR A 158 1.04 -28.22 4.39
CA THR A 158 0.53 -29.15 3.35
C THR A 158 1.21 -28.94 2.00
N ILE A 159 1.58 -27.70 1.65
CA ILE A 159 2.26 -27.34 0.39
C ILE A 159 3.78 -27.69 0.42
N ARG A 160 4.23 -28.45 1.39
CA ARG A 160 5.66 -28.76 1.63
C ARG A 160 6.35 -29.53 0.49
N SER A 161 5.62 -30.02 -0.50
CA SER A 161 6.13 -30.89 -1.55
C SER A 161 6.55 -30.23 -2.87
N GLY A 162 6.41 -28.92 -3.04
CA GLY A 162 6.63 -28.27 -4.33
C GLY A 162 7.57 -27.06 -4.34
N VAL A 163 7.83 -26.45 -3.20
CA VAL A 163 8.78 -25.34 -3.12
C VAL A 163 10.08 -25.89 -2.53
N SER A 164 11.11 -25.96 -3.35
CA SER A 164 12.46 -26.31 -2.89
C SER A 164 12.76 -25.61 -1.57
N PRO A 165 13.29 -26.31 -0.55
CA PRO A 165 13.79 -25.63 0.62
C PRO A 165 14.71 -24.52 0.10
N VAL A 166 14.55 -23.31 0.65
CA VAL A 166 15.57 -22.28 0.50
C VAL A 166 16.89 -23.03 0.69
N ILE A 167 17.58 -23.25 -0.42
CA ILE A 167 18.91 -23.80 -0.39
C ILE A 167 19.58 -22.93 0.65
N LYS A 168 20.04 -23.54 1.73
CA LYS A 168 21.07 -22.95 2.60
C LYS A 168 22.28 -22.76 1.72
N SER A 169 22.17 -21.87 0.74
CA SER A 169 23.29 -21.35 0.02
C SER A 169 24.11 -20.74 1.15
N LYS A 170 25.21 -21.46 1.50
CA LYS A 170 26.29 -20.90 2.27
C LYS A 170 26.36 -19.46 1.84
N PHE A 171 26.13 -18.52 2.77
CA PHE A 171 26.39 -17.12 2.53
C PHE A 171 27.77 -17.08 1.88
N ALA A 172 27.79 -16.97 0.56
CA ALA A 172 29.03 -16.72 -0.13
C ALA A 172 29.50 -15.39 0.43
N ALA A 173 30.56 -15.43 1.21
CA ALA A 173 31.15 -14.34 1.96
C ALA A 173 31.72 -13.24 1.04
N GLY A 174 31.03 -12.89 -0.02
CA GLY A 174 31.48 -11.99 -1.07
C GLY A 174 30.56 -10.82 -1.40
N ASN A 175 29.30 -10.83 -1.01
CA ASN A 175 28.37 -9.75 -1.37
C ASN A 175 27.73 -9.09 -0.13
N SER A 176 28.46 -8.18 0.50
CA SER A 176 28.06 -7.40 1.68
C SER A 176 27.06 -6.28 1.39
N GLY A 177 26.50 -6.19 0.17
CA GLY A 177 25.60 -5.12 -0.25
C GLY A 177 24.10 -5.39 -0.01
N TRP A 178 23.24 -4.42 -0.37
CA TRP A 178 21.77 -4.51 -0.30
C TRP A 178 21.17 -5.48 -1.32
N GLY A 179 21.96 -6.07 -2.19
CA GLY A 179 21.51 -6.99 -3.25
C GLY A 179 20.90 -6.29 -4.45
N ILE A 180 21.06 -4.98 -4.56
CA ILE A 180 20.61 -4.21 -5.72
C ILE A 180 21.60 -4.45 -6.85
N GLN A 181 21.13 -5.01 -7.97
CA GLN A 181 21.93 -5.34 -9.15
C GLN A 181 22.14 -4.14 -10.05
N ASP A 182 21.13 -3.29 -10.22
CA ASP A 182 21.19 -2.07 -11.01
C ASP A 182 20.70 -0.89 -10.15
N GLN A 183 21.65 -0.11 -9.64
CA GLN A 183 21.35 1.03 -8.76
C GLN A 183 20.55 2.12 -9.48
N ILE A 184 20.82 2.34 -10.78
CA ILE A 184 20.11 3.36 -11.59
C ILE A 184 18.66 2.90 -11.81
N GLY A 185 18.48 1.62 -12.20
CA GLY A 185 17.15 1.07 -12.41
C GLY A 185 16.31 1.05 -11.13
N PHE A 186 16.89 0.59 -10.03
CA PHE A 186 16.21 0.57 -8.72
C PHE A 186 15.92 1.97 -8.19
N GLY A 187 16.87 2.90 -8.28
CA GLY A 187 16.69 4.28 -7.87
C GLY A 187 15.63 5.01 -8.71
N THR A 188 15.61 4.77 -10.02
CA THR A 188 14.56 5.30 -10.90
C THR A 188 13.19 4.75 -10.54
N LEU A 189 13.09 3.44 -10.28
CA LEU A 189 11.85 2.81 -9.84
C LEU A 189 11.38 3.37 -8.49
N ALA A 190 12.30 3.57 -7.55
CA ALA A 190 12.02 4.16 -6.24
C ALA A 190 11.50 5.60 -6.36
N ALA A 191 12.07 6.40 -7.27
CA ALA A 191 11.61 7.76 -7.55
C ALA A 191 10.19 7.76 -8.16
N ILE A 192 9.90 6.86 -9.10
CA ILE A 192 8.55 6.69 -9.66
C ILE A 192 7.57 6.31 -8.56
N VAL A 193 7.90 5.33 -7.70
CA VAL A 193 7.05 4.92 -6.57
C VAL A 193 6.78 6.10 -5.62
N PHE A 194 7.81 6.89 -5.30
CA PHE A 194 7.65 8.03 -4.41
C PHE A 194 6.67 9.06 -4.98
N LEU A 195 6.82 9.43 -6.26
CA LEU A 195 5.96 10.40 -6.94
C LEU A 195 4.52 9.88 -7.03
N ASP A 196 4.36 8.65 -7.50
CA ASP A 196 3.07 8.00 -7.71
C ASP A 196 2.29 7.86 -6.39
N ILE A 197 2.89 7.32 -5.35
CA ILE A 197 2.24 7.17 -4.04
C ILE A 197 1.95 8.53 -3.38
N SER A 198 2.81 9.54 -3.59
CA SER A 198 2.52 10.90 -3.11
C SER A 198 1.25 11.45 -3.72
N VAL A 199 1.09 11.31 -5.05
CA VAL A 199 -0.13 11.77 -5.75
C VAL A 199 -1.34 10.94 -5.34
N GLN A 200 -1.23 9.61 -5.26
CA GLN A 200 -2.33 8.74 -4.83
C GLN A 200 -2.86 9.13 -3.44
N SER A 201 -1.96 9.26 -2.47
CA SER A 201 -2.34 9.62 -1.10
C SER A 201 -2.87 11.05 -1.00
N GLY A 202 -2.25 11.99 -1.72
CA GLY A 202 -2.71 13.37 -1.82
C GLY A 202 -4.12 13.45 -2.42
N PHE A 203 -4.35 12.83 -3.57
CA PHE A 203 -5.66 12.82 -4.22
C PHE A 203 -6.76 12.28 -3.30
N LEU A 204 -6.50 11.16 -2.61
CA LEU A 204 -7.47 10.57 -1.68
C LEU A 204 -7.78 11.48 -0.48
N VAL A 205 -6.86 12.33 -0.06
CA VAL A 205 -7.11 13.32 1.00
C VAL A 205 -7.92 14.49 0.46
N PHE A 206 -7.56 15.02 -0.71
CA PHE A 206 -8.12 16.27 -1.22
C PHE A 206 -9.42 16.10 -2.02
N ILE A 207 -9.73 14.89 -2.51
CA ILE A 207 -10.93 14.68 -3.33
C ILE A 207 -12.24 15.04 -2.61
N ALA A 208 -12.33 14.79 -1.31
CA ALA A 208 -13.51 15.18 -0.53
C ALA A 208 -13.67 16.71 -0.49
N PHE A 209 -12.58 17.46 -0.36
CA PHE A 209 -12.60 18.93 -0.40
C PHE A 209 -13.00 19.46 -1.77
N VAL A 210 -12.52 18.83 -2.85
CA VAL A 210 -12.96 19.15 -4.22
C VAL A 210 -14.45 18.94 -4.39
N MET A 211 -15.01 17.87 -3.83
CA MET A 211 -16.46 17.62 -3.88
C MET A 211 -17.25 18.68 -3.09
N ILE A 212 -16.77 19.09 -1.92
CA ILE A 212 -17.39 20.15 -1.11
C ILE A 212 -17.36 21.49 -1.86
N GLU A 213 -16.23 21.85 -2.48
CA GLU A 213 -16.11 23.07 -3.30
C GLU A 213 -17.11 23.08 -4.47
N LYS A 214 -17.42 21.89 -5.02
CA LYS A 214 -18.43 21.69 -6.06
C LYS A 214 -19.85 21.62 -5.52
N GLN A 215 -20.08 22.03 -4.28
CA GLN A 215 -21.40 22.04 -3.63
C GLN A 215 -22.04 20.64 -3.47
N VAL A 216 -21.24 19.57 -3.50
CA VAL A 216 -21.72 18.24 -3.15
C VAL A 216 -21.94 18.17 -1.65
N PRO A 217 -23.10 17.68 -1.17
CA PRO A 217 -23.36 17.57 0.27
C PRO A 217 -22.26 16.84 1.01
N THR A 218 -21.86 17.34 2.19
CA THR A 218 -20.71 16.85 2.95
C THR A 218 -20.76 15.34 3.22
N GLY A 219 -21.96 14.80 3.48
CA GLY A 219 -22.17 13.36 3.66
C GLY A 219 -21.82 12.54 2.40
N LEU A 220 -22.12 13.05 1.21
CA LEU A 220 -21.76 12.41 -0.06
C LEU A 220 -20.29 12.65 -0.43
N ALA A 221 -19.72 13.80 -0.07
CA ALA A 221 -18.32 14.10 -0.34
C ALA A 221 -17.37 13.07 0.31
N ALA A 222 -17.73 12.54 1.48
CA ALA A 222 -16.98 11.47 2.14
C ALA A 222 -16.96 10.15 1.32
N PHE A 223 -18.03 9.86 0.56
CA PHE A 223 -18.09 8.71 -0.33
C PHE A 223 -17.17 8.83 -1.56
N ALA A 224 -16.69 10.03 -1.88
CA ALA A 224 -15.76 10.22 -2.99
C ALA A 224 -14.48 9.38 -2.81
N VAL A 225 -13.95 9.29 -1.60
CA VAL A 225 -12.81 8.45 -1.27
C VAL A 225 -13.13 6.97 -1.49
N ALA A 226 -14.28 6.52 -0.99
CA ALA A 226 -14.70 5.11 -1.15
C ALA A 226 -14.94 4.76 -2.62
N ALA A 227 -15.54 5.65 -3.40
CA ALA A 227 -15.75 5.49 -4.84
C ALA A 227 -14.42 5.38 -5.59
N THR A 228 -13.44 6.22 -5.26
CA THR A 228 -12.08 6.15 -5.84
C THR A 228 -11.40 4.84 -5.46
N LEU A 229 -11.46 4.44 -4.19
CA LEU A 229 -10.84 3.20 -3.72
C LEU A 229 -11.47 1.94 -4.34
N SER A 230 -12.78 1.94 -4.59
CA SER A 230 -13.44 0.81 -5.25
C SER A 230 -12.90 0.57 -6.67
N GLY A 231 -12.66 1.64 -7.43
CA GLY A 231 -11.96 1.56 -8.71
C GLY A 231 -10.51 1.10 -8.55
N GLY A 232 -9.83 1.56 -7.49
CA GLY A 232 -8.45 1.22 -7.20
C GLY A 232 -8.19 -0.29 -7.05
N VAL A 233 -9.13 -1.04 -6.47
CA VAL A 233 -9.06 -2.51 -6.41
C VAL A 233 -8.96 -3.11 -7.81
N CYS A 234 -9.85 -2.70 -8.72
CA CYS A 234 -9.82 -3.12 -10.12
C CYS A 234 -8.53 -2.66 -10.82
N GLY A 235 -8.08 -1.44 -10.52
CA GLY A 235 -6.88 -0.83 -11.08
C GLY A 235 -5.61 -1.61 -10.75
N LYS A 236 -5.45 -2.05 -9.52
CA LYS A 236 -4.28 -2.84 -9.10
C LYS A 236 -4.20 -4.18 -9.81
N PHE A 237 -5.33 -4.85 -10.00
CA PHE A 237 -5.38 -6.06 -10.81
C PHE A 237 -5.08 -5.76 -12.28
N ALA A 238 -5.76 -4.75 -12.86
CA ALA A 238 -5.59 -4.35 -14.25
C ALA A 238 -4.15 -3.91 -14.55
N GLY A 239 -3.50 -3.16 -13.64
CA GLY A 239 -2.12 -2.72 -13.78
C GLY A 239 -1.14 -3.87 -13.89
N GLY A 240 -1.24 -4.86 -12.99
CA GLY A 240 -0.42 -6.06 -13.05
C GLY A 240 -0.63 -6.87 -14.33
N TYR A 241 -1.88 -7.06 -14.73
CA TYR A 241 -2.25 -7.77 -15.95
C TYR A 241 -1.77 -7.04 -17.21
N LEU A 242 -1.97 -5.72 -17.29
CA LEU A 242 -1.57 -4.93 -18.43
C LEU A 242 -0.03 -4.92 -18.58
N ALA A 243 0.70 -4.77 -17.47
CA ALA A 243 2.16 -4.83 -17.47
C ALA A 243 2.70 -6.18 -17.96
N ALA A 244 2.00 -7.28 -17.65
CA ALA A 244 2.34 -8.60 -18.16
C ALA A 244 2.10 -8.73 -19.67
N ARG A 245 1.07 -8.05 -20.23
CA ARG A 245 0.67 -8.17 -21.64
C ARG A 245 1.43 -7.22 -22.57
N ILE A 246 1.50 -5.93 -22.23
CA ILE A 246 2.08 -4.90 -23.11
C ILE A 246 3.42 -4.37 -22.59
N GLY A 247 3.88 -4.85 -21.44
CA GLY A 247 5.15 -4.50 -20.80
C GLY A 247 5.05 -3.30 -19.85
N VAL A 248 6.03 -3.20 -18.94
CA VAL A 248 6.09 -2.22 -17.85
C VAL A 248 5.98 -0.78 -18.36
N ILE A 249 6.82 -0.41 -19.32
CA ILE A 249 6.95 0.99 -19.77
C ILE A 249 5.66 1.50 -20.42
N ARG A 250 5.06 0.71 -21.32
CA ARG A 250 3.82 1.11 -22.00
C ARG A 250 2.66 1.22 -21.01
N SER A 251 2.62 0.32 -20.04
CA SER A 251 1.59 0.33 -19.01
C SER A 251 1.74 1.55 -18.09
N LEU A 252 2.96 1.89 -17.65
CA LEU A 252 3.20 3.11 -16.87
C LEU A 252 2.76 4.36 -17.65
N PHE A 253 3.16 4.50 -18.93
CA PHE A 253 2.70 5.62 -19.76
C PHE A 253 1.18 5.74 -19.80
N PHE A 254 0.48 4.61 -19.99
CA PHE A 254 -0.98 4.58 -19.99
C PHE A 254 -1.54 5.06 -18.64
N PHE A 255 -1.12 4.45 -17.53
CA PHE A 255 -1.68 4.76 -16.23
C PHE A 255 -1.38 6.20 -15.80
N GLU A 256 -0.15 6.69 -15.96
CA GLU A 256 0.23 8.06 -15.59
C GLU A 256 -0.51 9.12 -16.42
N LEU A 257 -0.58 8.93 -17.73
CA LEU A 257 -1.29 9.86 -18.62
C LEU A 257 -2.78 9.93 -18.30
N PHE A 258 -3.43 8.78 -18.13
CA PHE A 258 -4.85 8.75 -17.81
C PHE A 258 -5.14 9.17 -16.37
N THR A 259 -4.20 8.99 -15.43
CA THR A 259 -4.32 9.54 -14.07
C THR A 259 -4.29 11.07 -14.12
N ALA A 260 -3.33 11.67 -14.81
CA ALA A 260 -3.27 13.11 -14.98
C ALA A 260 -4.54 13.68 -15.62
N ALA A 261 -4.98 13.06 -16.72
CA ALA A 261 -6.21 13.45 -17.40
C ALA A 261 -7.45 13.29 -16.51
N GLY A 262 -7.52 12.19 -15.75
CA GLY A 262 -8.63 11.90 -14.83
C GLY A 262 -8.70 12.89 -13.67
N ILE A 263 -7.58 13.26 -13.06
CA ILE A 263 -7.49 14.30 -12.01
C ILE A 263 -8.05 15.62 -12.54
N MET A 264 -7.60 16.04 -13.73
CA MET A 264 -8.07 17.29 -14.34
C MET A 264 -9.54 17.21 -14.73
N LEU A 265 -9.98 16.10 -15.30
CA LEU A 265 -11.38 15.90 -15.71
C LEU A 265 -12.30 15.96 -14.49
N VAL A 266 -11.97 15.27 -13.40
CA VAL A 266 -12.74 15.34 -12.15
C VAL A 266 -12.82 16.78 -11.65
N PHE A 267 -11.78 17.57 -11.80
CA PHE A 267 -11.81 18.96 -11.36
C PHE A 267 -12.73 19.83 -12.23
N PHE A 268 -12.70 19.70 -13.55
CA PHE A 268 -13.43 20.60 -14.46
C PHE A 268 -14.90 20.26 -14.66
N VAL A 269 -15.33 19.00 -14.52
CA VAL A 269 -16.74 18.61 -14.71
C VAL A 269 -17.59 18.93 -13.47
N PRO A 270 -18.92 19.11 -13.60
CA PRO A 270 -19.82 19.34 -12.45
C PRO A 270 -19.73 18.25 -11.39
N GLY A 271 -20.06 18.59 -10.13
CA GLY A 271 -19.90 17.71 -8.97
C GLY A 271 -20.55 16.34 -9.12
N ASN A 272 -21.79 16.28 -9.61
CA ASN A 272 -22.49 15.02 -9.82
C ASN A 272 -21.81 14.12 -10.85
N THR A 273 -21.36 14.70 -11.99
CA THR A 273 -20.62 13.97 -13.02
C THR A 273 -19.25 13.54 -12.51
N SER A 274 -18.56 14.41 -11.77
CA SER A 274 -17.28 14.08 -11.13
C SER A 274 -17.38 12.81 -10.28
N PHE A 275 -18.48 12.68 -9.52
CA PHE A 275 -18.67 11.54 -8.63
C PHE A 275 -18.70 10.21 -9.40
N PHE A 276 -19.35 10.16 -10.55
CA PHE A 276 -19.37 8.96 -11.41
C PHE A 276 -18.02 8.65 -12.06
N LEU A 277 -17.14 9.64 -12.21
CA LEU A 277 -15.79 9.45 -12.75
C LEU A 277 -14.81 8.89 -11.72
N LEU A 278 -15.07 9.05 -10.42
CA LEU A 278 -14.13 8.67 -9.35
C LEU A 278 -13.71 7.20 -9.38
N PRO A 279 -14.59 6.21 -9.62
CA PRO A 279 -14.15 4.83 -9.77
C PRO A 279 -13.18 4.64 -10.95
N LEU A 280 -13.43 5.29 -12.09
CA LEU A 280 -12.55 5.21 -13.27
C LEU A 280 -11.18 5.85 -12.98
N VAL A 281 -11.19 7.02 -12.31
CA VAL A 281 -9.94 7.65 -11.84
C VAL A 281 -9.23 6.75 -10.84
N GLY A 282 -9.95 6.09 -9.94
CA GLY A 282 -9.42 5.11 -9.01
C GLY A 282 -8.68 3.97 -9.71
N VAL A 283 -9.23 3.46 -10.81
CA VAL A 283 -8.58 2.41 -11.63
C VAL A 283 -7.20 2.87 -12.10
N VAL A 284 -7.12 4.04 -12.72
CA VAL A 284 -5.84 4.51 -13.28
C VAL A 284 -4.90 5.00 -12.20
N LEU A 285 -5.39 5.69 -11.18
CA LEU A 285 -4.60 6.22 -10.05
C LEU A 285 -3.88 5.12 -9.27
N GLN A 286 -4.50 3.96 -9.08
CA GLN A 286 -3.90 2.90 -8.26
C GLN A 286 -3.28 1.74 -9.05
N GLY A 287 -3.52 1.71 -10.37
CA GLY A 287 -2.99 0.64 -11.22
C GLY A 287 -1.47 0.68 -11.40
N SER A 288 -0.87 1.87 -11.44
CA SER A 288 0.58 2.09 -11.55
C SER A 288 1.37 1.44 -10.42
N SER A 289 0.86 1.43 -9.19
CA SER A 289 1.53 0.81 -8.04
C SER A 289 1.75 -0.70 -8.21
N SER A 290 0.82 -1.42 -8.85
CA SER A 290 1.02 -2.85 -9.14
C SER A 290 2.09 -3.09 -10.19
N ILE A 291 2.27 -2.18 -11.13
CA ILE A 291 3.32 -2.23 -12.15
C ILE A 291 4.68 -2.04 -11.50
N THR A 292 4.81 -1.02 -10.68
CA THR A 292 6.07 -0.67 -10.00
C THR A 292 6.49 -1.77 -9.02
N TYR A 293 5.58 -2.24 -8.17
CA TYR A 293 5.87 -3.37 -7.26
C TYR A 293 6.21 -4.66 -8.02
N GLY A 294 5.51 -4.95 -9.13
CA GLY A 294 5.81 -6.09 -10.00
C GLY A 294 7.19 -6.02 -10.66
N THR A 295 7.82 -4.84 -10.68
CA THR A 295 9.10 -4.58 -11.33
C THR A 295 10.29 -4.63 -10.35
N VAL A 296 10.05 -4.55 -9.04
CA VAL A 296 11.12 -4.56 -8.01
C VAL A 296 12.06 -5.75 -8.16
N GLY A 297 11.50 -6.94 -8.37
CA GLY A 297 12.28 -8.17 -8.51
C GLY A 297 13.25 -8.20 -9.69
N ASN A 298 13.11 -7.31 -10.69
CA ASN A 298 14.03 -7.22 -11.81
C ASN A 298 15.38 -6.55 -11.45
N PHE A 299 15.44 -5.85 -10.34
CA PHE A 299 16.61 -5.06 -9.93
C PHE A 299 17.29 -5.56 -8.66
N VAL A 300 16.79 -6.66 -8.09
CA VAL A 300 17.27 -7.19 -6.81
C VAL A 300 17.58 -8.66 -6.94
N HIS A 301 18.71 -9.09 -6.38
CA HIS A 301 19.09 -10.50 -6.32
C HIS A 301 18.00 -11.34 -5.64
N ASP A 302 17.74 -12.54 -6.14
CA ASP A 302 16.70 -13.44 -5.62
C ASP A 302 16.85 -13.72 -4.12
N GLN A 303 18.08 -13.82 -3.63
CA GLN A 303 18.35 -14.06 -2.21
C GLN A 303 18.03 -12.86 -1.31
N ARG A 304 17.91 -11.64 -1.88
CA ARG A 304 17.71 -10.38 -1.15
C ARG A 304 16.44 -9.62 -1.54
N GLN A 305 15.52 -10.27 -2.21
CA GLN A 305 14.27 -9.64 -2.65
C GLN A 305 13.49 -9.03 -1.48
N SER A 306 13.50 -9.66 -0.30
CA SER A 306 12.85 -9.12 0.90
C SER A 306 13.37 -7.72 1.27
N ARG A 307 14.69 -7.47 1.15
CA ARG A 307 15.26 -6.13 1.41
C ARG A 307 14.84 -5.13 0.33
N GLY A 308 14.86 -5.54 -0.93
CA GLY A 308 14.43 -4.70 -2.04
C GLY A 308 12.97 -4.26 -1.89
N PHE A 309 12.07 -5.20 -1.62
CA PHE A 309 10.67 -4.90 -1.35
C PHE A 309 10.50 -4.05 -0.09
N ALA A 310 11.19 -4.36 1.01
CA ALA A 310 11.14 -3.57 2.23
C ALA A 310 11.57 -2.12 1.98
N THR A 311 12.62 -1.88 1.21
CA THR A 311 13.08 -0.53 0.83
C THR A 311 12.01 0.21 0.03
N ILE A 312 11.43 -0.42 -0.99
CA ILE A 312 10.39 0.19 -1.82
C ILE A 312 9.13 0.51 -1.00
N TYR A 313 8.69 -0.40 -0.12
CA TYR A 313 7.53 -0.14 0.75
C TYR A 313 7.81 0.95 1.79
N THR A 314 9.04 1.03 2.32
CA THR A 314 9.44 2.14 3.20
C THR A 314 9.36 3.49 2.48
N ILE A 315 9.83 3.55 1.22
CA ILE A 315 9.73 4.75 0.37
C ILE A 315 8.26 5.08 0.08
N ALA A 316 7.43 4.10 -0.26
CA ALA A 316 6.00 4.26 -0.48
C ALA A 316 5.28 4.80 0.77
N ASN A 317 5.60 4.26 1.95
CA ASN A 317 5.04 4.74 3.21
C ASN A 317 5.47 6.19 3.52
N ALA A 318 6.73 6.54 3.30
CA ALA A 318 7.22 7.92 3.42
C ALA A 318 6.48 8.86 2.46
N ALA A 319 6.30 8.45 1.21
CA ALA A 319 5.57 9.20 0.19
C ALA A 319 4.09 9.41 0.57
N SER A 320 3.46 8.39 1.16
CA SER A 320 2.06 8.47 1.59
C SER A 320 1.81 9.47 2.73
N VAL A 321 2.85 9.81 3.49
CA VAL A 321 2.82 10.84 4.53
C VAL A 321 3.24 12.19 3.95
N ALA A 322 4.33 12.23 3.19
CA ALA A 322 4.87 13.47 2.63
C ALA A 322 3.92 14.11 1.60
N GLY A 323 3.31 13.30 0.73
CA GLY A 323 2.43 13.78 -0.33
C GLY A 323 1.31 14.68 0.18
N PRO A 324 0.40 14.21 1.06
CA PRO A 324 -0.67 15.03 1.59
C PRO A 324 -0.20 16.30 2.29
N VAL A 325 0.93 16.25 3.00
CA VAL A 325 1.49 17.44 3.68
C VAL A 325 1.95 18.47 2.65
N LEU A 326 2.73 18.07 1.64
CA LEU A 326 3.21 18.97 0.60
C LEU A 326 2.06 19.58 -0.20
N PHE A 327 1.08 18.76 -0.60
CA PHE A 327 -0.11 19.25 -1.30
C PHE A 327 -1.00 20.11 -0.41
N GLY A 328 -1.02 19.87 0.91
CA GLY A 328 -1.70 20.75 1.88
C GLY A 328 -1.09 22.14 1.91
N LEU A 329 0.24 22.24 1.97
CA LEU A 329 0.93 23.54 1.91
C LEU A 329 0.65 24.30 0.61
N VAL A 330 0.57 23.58 -0.51
CA VAL A 330 0.16 24.19 -1.80
C VAL A 330 -1.31 24.65 -1.72
N GLY A 331 -2.18 23.83 -1.14
CA GLY A 331 -3.60 24.14 -0.97
C GLY A 331 -3.86 25.36 -0.11
N ASP A 332 -3.16 25.46 1.01
CA ASP A 332 -3.27 26.60 1.94
C ASP A 332 -2.77 27.92 1.31
N SER A 333 -1.73 27.84 0.48
CA SER A 333 -1.12 29.04 -0.14
C SER A 333 -1.75 29.43 -1.47
N LEU A 334 -2.14 28.47 -2.32
CA LEU A 334 -2.55 28.70 -3.71
C LEU A 334 -3.95 28.16 -4.06
N GLY A 335 -4.60 27.52 -3.11
CA GLY A 335 -5.95 26.96 -3.26
C GLY A 335 -6.01 25.60 -3.93
N ILE A 336 -7.17 24.96 -3.84
CA ILE A 336 -7.39 23.57 -4.25
C ILE A 336 -7.19 23.35 -5.77
N LYS A 337 -7.53 24.36 -6.59
CA LYS A 337 -7.35 24.30 -8.05
C LYS A 337 -5.87 24.10 -8.43
N VAL A 338 -5.00 24.89 -7.83
CA VAL A 338 -3.56 24.77 -8.07
C VAL A 338 -3.03 23.44 -7.54
N THR A 339 -3.51 23.01 -6.37
CA THR A 339 -3.15 21.70 -5.79
C THR A 339 -3.49 20.54 -6.73
N MET A 340 -4.69 20.50 -7.29
CA MET A 340 -5.09 19.46 -8.24
C MET A 340 -4.28 19.52 -9.54
N THR A 341 -3.97 20.74 -10.01
CA THR A 341 -3.11 20.92 -11.20
C THR A 341 -1.69 20.43 -10.93
N VAL A 342 -1.12 20.75 -9.76
CA VAL A 342 0.21 20.27 -9.35
C VAL A 342 0.24 18.75 -9.25
N MET A 343 -0.80 18.12 -8.67
CA MET A 343 -0.92 16.67 -8.65
C MET A 343 -0.93 16.07 -10.06
N ALA A 344 -1.74 16.64 -10.98
CA ALA A 344 -1.82 16.16 -12.35
C ALA A 344 -0.49 16.32 -13.11
N VAL A 345 0.21 17.44 -12.92
CA VAL A 345 1.54 17.66 -13.51
C VAL A 345 2.56 16.68 -12.90
N LEU A 346 2.53 16.49 -11.58
CA LEU A 346 3.46 15.59 -10.90
C LEU A 346 3.31 14.13 -11.36
N THR A 347 2.10 13.69 -11.73
CA THR A 347 1.84 12.38 -12.35
C THR A 347 2.53 12.21 -13.72
N LEU A 348 2.87 13.29 -14.40
CA LEU A 348 3.57 13.21 -15.69
C LEU A 348 5.10 13.12 -15.53
N VAL A 349 5.65 13.43 -14.35
CA VAL A 349 7.09 13.35 -14.07
C VAL A 349 7.65 11.92 -14.18
N PRO A 350 6.95 10.84 -13.82
CA PRO A 350 7.37 9.48 -14.12
C PRO A 350 7.58 9.16 -15.60
N LEU A 351 6.95 9.88 -16.53
CA LEU A 351 7.08 9.59 -17.97
C LEU A 351 8.52 9.74 -18.49
N PRO A 352 9.26 10.85 -18.26
CA PRO A 352 10.68 10.90 -18.60
C PRO A 352 11.54 9.88 -17.82
N LEU A 353 11.16 9.51 -16.59
CA LEU A 353 11.86 8.47 -15.81
C LEU A 353 11.69 7.08 -16.42
N CYS A 354 10.69 6.86 -17.25
CA CYS A 354 10.53 5.62 -18.01
C CYS A 354 11.68 5.34 -19.00
N PHE A 355 12.41 6.36 -19.48
CA PHE A 355 13.55 6.13 -20.39
C PHE A 355 14.72 5.44 -19.69
N PRO A 356 15.27 5.93 -18.57
CA PRO A 356 16.31 5.22 -17.83
C PRO A 356 15.81 3.88 -17.30
N LEU A 357 14.55 3.79 -16.84
CA LEU A 357 13.95 2.52 -16.40
C LEU A 357 13.92 1.47 -17.52
N ARG A 358 13.55 1.87 -18.75
CA ARG A 358 13.55 0.99 -19.93
C ARG A 358 14.93 0.44 -20.23
N SER A 359 15.96 1.32 -20.18
CA SER A 359 17.34 0.94 -20.42
C SER A 359 17.83 -0.07 -19.38
N ALA A 360 17.49 0.15 -18.10
CA ALA A 360 17.82 -0.75 -17.00
C ALA A 360 17.12 -2.12 -17.14
N LEU A 361 15.83 -2.14 -17.48
CA LEU A 361 15.08 -3.39 -17.72
C LEU A 361 15.67 -4.21 -18.87
N ARG A 362 16.14 -3.56 -19.93
CA ARG A 362 16.79 -4.25 -21.06
C ARG A 362 18.12 -4.87 -20.67
N ARG A 363 18.95 -4.18 -19.87
CA ARG A 363 20.23 -4.73 -19.39
C ARG A 363 20.04 -6.00 -18.56
N ASN A 364 19.02 -5.99 -17.68
CA ASN A 364 18.75 -7.12 -16.79
C ASN A 364 17.94 -8.26 -17.43
N ALA A 365 17.42 -8.07 -18.65
CA ALA A 365 16.73 -9.11 -19.41
C ALA A 365 17.67 -9.98 -20.26
N ILE A 366 18.94 -9.57 -20.42
CA ILE A 366 19.97 -10.35 -21.13
C ILE A 366 20.69 -11.17 -20.07
N PRO A 367 20.57 -12.53 -20.09
CA PRO A 367 21.37 -13.37 -19.19
C PRO A 367 22.85 -13.15 -19.51
N SER A 368 23.63 -12.76 -18.51
CA SER A 368 25.10 -12.71 -18.57
C SER A 368 25.71 -14.12 -18.60
#